data_77f6ea9d60b7981fe1cd1b7f4719a7c4
#
_entry.id   77f6ea9d60b7981fe1cd1b7f4719a7c4
#
_cell.length_a   1.000
_cell.length_b   1.000
_cell.length_c   1.000
_cell.angle_alpha   90.00
_cell.angle_beta   90.00
_cell.angle_gamma   90.00
#
_symmetry.space_group_name_H-M   'P 1'
#
loop_
_entity.id
_entity.type
_entity.pdbx_description
1 polymer ?
#
loop_
_entity_poly.entity_id
_entity_poly.type
_entity_poly.pdbx_seq_one_letter_code
_entity_poly.pdbx_strand_id
1 'polypeptide(L)'
;MEVVNSPHRVHVGNRLAWRVKIRCDCGKEHNVECLYWTKHKYKMCRDCQLIGSNNYAWSGCGEISGEMFSTIRRNALVRGIKYSVSKDYLWDLFLKQNRKCVLSGLPLTFSKTNPTRTHNTSASLDRIDSSKGYIEGNVQWIHKDVNRMKNHYPEDYFIKLCGLIFNHSTLREGV
;
A
#
# COMPACT_ATOMS: atom_id res chain seq x y z
N MET A 1 -1.44 21.42 -9.81
CA MET A 1 -0.98 22.46 -8.82
C MET A 1 -1.57 23.81 -9.14
N GLU A 2 -2.08 24.50 -8.16
CA GLU A 2 -2.79 25.77 -8.24
C GLU A 2 -2.00 26.86 -7.49
N VAL A 3 -2.00 28.10 -8.02
CA VAL A 3 -1.42 29.25 -7.32
C VAL A 3 -2.46 29.79 -6.35
N VAL A 4 -2.10 29.87 -5.07
CA VAL A 4 -3.02 30.26 -3.98
C VAL A 4 -2.99 31.76 -3.68
N ASN A 5 -1.84 32.40 -3.89
CA ASN A 5 -1.69 33.85 -3.65
C ASN A 5 -0.81 34.53 -4.69
N SER A 6 -0.89 35.83 -4.74
CA SER A 6 0.02 36.63 -5.58
C SER A 6 1.48 36.53 -5.12
N PRO A 7 2.45 36.60 -6.03
CA PRO A 7 3.86 36.68 -5.67
C PRO A 7 4.16 37.81 -4.69
N HIS A 8 4.93 37.54 -3.66
CA HIS A 8 5.32 38.50 -2.65
C HIS A 8 6.79 38.34 -2.27
N ARG A 9 7.40 39.40 -1.77
CA ARG A 9 8.81 39.39 -1.34
C ARG A 9 8.93 38.87 0.09
N VAL A 10 9.87 37.98 0.31
CA VAL A 10 10.23 37.50 1.65
C VAL A 10 11.74 37.42 1.81
N HIS A 11 12.22 37.62 3.03
CA HIS A 11 13.61 37.38 3.37
C HIS A 11 13.87 35.87 3.46
N VAL A 12 14.91 35.39 2.75
CA VAL A 12 15.41 34.02 2.78
C VAL A 12 16.89 34.08 3.16
N GLY A 13 17.18 33.94 4.45
CA GLY A 13 18.50 34.30 4.96
C GLY A 13 18.79 35.78 4.73
N ASN A 14 19.94 36.08 4.13
CA ASN A 14 20.38 37.45 3.87
C ASN A 14 19.95 38.04 2.50
N ARG A 15 19.03 37.36 1.79
CA ARG A 15 18.55 37.83 0.48
C ARG A 15 17.03 37.99 0.45
N LEU A 16 16.55 38.93 -0.35
CA LEU A 16 15.14 39.08 -0.72
C LEU A 16 14.84 38.16 -1.90
N ALA A 17 13.81 37.30 -1.76
CA ALA A 17 13.33 36.43 -2.82
C ALA A 17 11.83 36.62 -3.05
N TRP A 18 11.42 36.54 -4.31
CA TRP A 18 10.01 36.45 -4.66
C TRP A 18 9.50 35.07 -4.45
N ARG A 19 8.45 34.90 -3.63
CA ARG A 19 7.78 33.63 -3.37
C ARG A 19 6.31 33.68 -3.74
N VAL A 20 5.80 32.53 -4.10
CA VAL A 20 4.39 32.28 -4.37
C VAL A 20 3.96 31.04 -3.59
N LYS A 21 2.77 31.09 -3.03
CA LYS A 21 2.17 29.92 -2.39
C LYS A 21 1.41 29.13 -3.45
N ILE A 22 1.71 27.86 -3.54
CA ILE A 22 1.07 26.91 -4.46
C ILE A 22 0.39 25.80 -3.65
N ARG A 23 -0.73 25.31 -4.14
CA ARG A 23 -1.45 24.16 -3.60
C ARG A 23 -1.28 22.96 -4.54
N CYS A 24 -0.79 21.86 -4.01
CA CYS A 24 -0.72 20.61 -4.73
C CYS A 24 -2.11 19.93 -4.78
N ASP A 25 -2.35 19.08 -5.77
CA ASP A 25 -3.60 18.31 -5.89
C ASP A 25 -3.87 17.40 -4.67
N CYS A 26 -2.85 17.11 -3.87
CA CYS A 26 -2.98 16.44 -2.57
C CYS A 26 -3.48 17.35 -1.43
N GLY A 27 -3.77 18.62 -1.69
CA GLY A 27 -4.22 19.62 -0.73
C GLY A 27 -3.11 20.34 0.04
N LYS A 28 -1.86 19.87 0.01
CA LYS A 28 -0.74 20.53 0.71
C LYS A 28 -0.33 21.82 0.04
N GLU A 29 -0.07 22.87 0.86
CA GLU A 29 0.41 24.15 0.42
C GLU A 29 1.93 24.28 0.65
N HIS A 30 2.61 24.91 -0.32
CA HIS A 30 4.05 25.10 -0.28
C HIS A 30 4.40 26.50 -0.77
N ASN A 31 5.37 27.14 -0.11
CA ASN A 31 5.96 28.39 -0.56
C ASN A 31 7.16 28.08 -1.45
N VAL A 32 7.08 28.45 -2.72
CA VAL A 32 8.17 28.24 -3.71
C VAL A 32 8.70 29.57 -4.24
N GLU A 33 9.97 29.62 -4.63
CA GLU A 33 10.51 30.81 -5.29
C GLU A 33 9.94 30.91 -6.71
N CYS A 34 9.52 32.11 -7.10
CA CYS A 34 8.88 32.35 -8.39
C CYS A 34 9.76 31.92 -9.57
N LEU A 35 11.08 32.13 -9.49
CA LEU A 35 12.04 31.69 -10.52
C LEU A 35 12.02 30.18 -10.70
N TYR A 36 11.93 29.40 -9.61
CA TYR A 36 11.83 27.96 -9.67
C TYR A 36 10.48 27.49 -10.22
N TRP A 37 9.40 28.18 -9.84
CA TRP A 37 8.06 27.88 -10.33
C TRP A 37 7.96 28.06 -11.85
N THR A 38 8.44 29.16 -12.38
CA THR A 38 8.39 29.45 -13.82
C THR A 38 9.30 28.55 -14.64
N LYS A 39 10.49 28.23 -14.11
CA LYS A 39 11.51 27.44 -14.81
C LYS A 39 11.20 25.92 -14.84
N HIS A 40 10.66 25.37 -13.76
CA HIS A 40 10.53 23.92 -13.59
C HIS A 40 9.10 23.39 -13.73
N LYS A 41 8.07 24.24 -13.83
CA LYS A 41 6.66 23.87 -13.98
C LYS A 41 6.30 22.66 -13.10
N TYR A 42 6.47 22.80 -11.80
CA TYR A 42 6.19 21.71 -10.85
C TYR A 42 4.78 21.14 -11.06
N LYS A 43 4.69 19.85 -11.34
CA LYS A 43 3.41 19.15 -11.51
C LYS A 43 2.84 18.69 -10.18
N MET A 44 3.68 18.49 -9.16
CA MET A 44 3.31 18.00 -7.83
C MET A 44 4.31 18.43 -6.76
N CYS A 45 3.93 18.42 -5.48
CA CYS A 45 4.82 18.73 -4.38
C CYS A 45 5.86 17.61 -4.18
N ARG A 46 6.93 17.93 -3.43
CA ARG A 46 8.03 16.99 -3.17
C ARG A 46 7.53 15.70 -2.52
N ASP A 47 6.58 15.79 -1.58
CA ASP A 47 6.03 14.61 -0.92
C ASP A 47 5.32 13.69 -1.93
N CYS A 48 4.52 14.26 -2.85
CA CYS A 48 3.88 13.50 -3.92
C CYS A 48 4.88 12.91 -4.91
N GLN A 49 6.00 13.62 -5.20
CA GLN A 49 7.06 13.11 -6.07
C GLN A 49 7.77 11.88 -5.48
N LEU A 50 7.79 11.76 -4.15
CA LEU A 50 8.45 10.64 -3.46
C LEU A 50 7.54 9.44 -3.22
N ILE A 51 6.26 9.52 -3.60
CA ILE A 51 5.26 8.48 -3.32
C ILE A 51 4.99 7.65 -4.58
N GLY A 52 5.10 6.33 -4.43
CA GLY A 52 4.70 5.36 -5.45
C GLY A 52 5.36 5.61 -6.81
N SER A 53 4.63 5.43 -7.88
CA SER A 53 5.10 5.57 -9.27
C SER A 53 5.58 6.97 -9.66
N ASN A 54 5.32 7.98 -8.84
CA ASN A 54 5.86 9.32 -9.06
C ASN A 54 7.34 9.44 -8.68
N ASN A 55 7.85 8.49 -7.92
CA ASN A 55 9.25 8.44 -7.54
C ASN A 55 10.06 7.72 -8.63
N TYR A 56 11.11 8.38 -9.15
CA TYR A 56 12.00 7.79 -10.16
C TYR A 56 12.68 6.47 -9.68
N ALA A 57 12.85 6.30 -8.37
CA ALA A 57 13.40 5.10 -7.76
C ALA A 57 12.32 4.05 -7.40
N TRP A 58 11.07 4.25 -7.84
CA TRP A 58 9.99 3.33 -7.54
C TRP A 58 10.20 1.99 -8.24
N SER A 59 10.36 0.94 -7.46
CA SER A 59 10.53 -0.44 -7.94
C SER A 59 9.29 -1.31 -7.69
N GLY A 60 8.18 -0.71 -7.26
CA GLY A 60 6.91 -1.36 -7.02
C GLY A 60 6.04 -1.52 -8.28
N CYS A 61 4.80 -1.97 -8.06
CA CYS A 61 3.77 -2.01 -9.07
C CYS A 61 2.45 -1.49 -8.47
N GLY A 62 1.80 -0.53 -9.11
CA GLY A 62 0.62 0.13 -8.57
C GLY A 62 0.87 0.76 -7.20
N GLU A 63 0.12 0.35 -6.19
CA GLU A 63 0.29 0.81 -4.80
C GLU A 63 1.25 -0.10 -3.98
N ILE A 64 1.67 -1.23 -4.54
CA ILE A 64 2.51 -2.21 -3.84
C ILE A 64 3.97 -1.81 -3.98
N SER A 65 4.63 -1.52 -2.86
CA SER A 65 6.03 -1.11 -2.87
C SER A 65 6.99 -2.23 -3.29
N GLY A 66 8.12 -1.87 -3.91
CA GLY A 66 9.18 -2.82 -4.24
C GLY A 66 9.75 -3.53 -3.02
N GLU A 67 9.77 -2.86 -1.87
CA GLU A 67 10.19 -3.47 -0.61
C GLU A 67 9.22 -4.57 -0.14
N MET A 68 7.91 -4.37 -0.29
CA MET A 68 6.93 -5.40 0.03
C MET A 68 7.15 -6.66 -0.82
N PHE A 69 7.33 -6.51 -2.13
CA PHE A 69 7.66 -7.64 -3.00
C PHE A 69 8.96 -8.34 -2.58
N SER A 70 9.99 -7.55 -2.29
CA SER A 70 11.29 -8.08 -1.85
C SER A 70 11.17 -8.81 -0.52
N THR A 71 10.37 -8.30 0.41
CA THR A 71 10.14 -8.92 1.72
C THR A 71 9.37 -10.24 1.59
N ILE A 72 8.31 -10.28 0.78
CA ILE A 72 7.56 -11.53 0.53
C ILE A 72 8.48 -12.58 -0.09
N ARG A 73 9.25 -12.20 -1.14
CA ARG A 73 10.18 -13.10 -1.81
C ARG A 73 11.27 -13.62 -0.87
N ARG A 74 11.88 -12.74 -0.09
CA ARG A 74 12.91 -13.11 0.89
C ARG A 74 12.36 -14.07 1.95
N ASN A 75 11.17 -13.80 2.50
CA ASN A 75 10.54 -14.65 3.49
C ASN A 75 10.16 -16.02 2.92
N ALA A 76 9.76 -16.08 1.66
CA ALA A 76 9.53 -17.34 0.96
C ALA A 76 10.84 -18.15 0.82
N LEU A 77 11.91 -17.49 0.37
CA LEU A 77 13.23 -18.11 0.19
C LEU A 77 13.78 -18.68 1.52
N VAL A 78 13.75 -17.89 2.61
CA VAL A 78 14.22 -18.33 3.93
C VAL A 78 13.46 -19.55 4.43
N ARG A 79 12.19 -19.70 4.08
CA ARG A 79 11.35 -20.85 4.44
C ARG A 79 11.42 -22.00 3.41
N GLY A 80 12.25 -21.92 2.38
CA GLY A 80 12.33 -22.92 1.31
C GLY A 80 11.06 -23.02 0.44
N ILE A 81 10.24 -21.96 0.42
CA ILE A 81 8.98 -21.93 -0.33
C ILE A 81 9.22 -21.37 -1.72
N LYS A 82 8.77 -22.10 -2.74
CA LYS A 82 8.84 -21.62 -4.15
C LYS A 82 8.11 -20.29 -4.31
N TYR A 83 8.75 -19.34 -5.00
CA TYR A 83 8.17 -18.05 -5.35
C TYR A 83 8.36 -17.79 -6.84
N SER A 84 7.28 -17.76 -7.62
CA SER A 84 7.30 -17.57 -9.07
C SER A 84 6.15 -16.68 -9.58
N VAL A 85 5.66 -15.75 -8.75
CA VAL A 85 4.66 -14.75 -9.15
C VAL A 85 5.34 -13.43 -9.52
N SER A 86 4.86 -12.79 -10.58
CA SER A 86 5.32 -11.46 -10.98
C SER A 86 4.65 -10.34 -10.17
N LYS A 87 5.26 -9.14 -10.18
CA LYS A 87 4.67 -7.95 -9.54
C LYS A 87 3.36 -7.55 -10.21
N ASP A 88 3.33 -7.62 -11.54
CA ASP A 88 2.16 -7.26 -12.33
C ASP A 88 1.00 -8.21 -12.05
N TYR A 89 1.27 -9.53 -12.01
CA TYR A 89 0.26 -10.52 -11.62
C TYR A 89 -0.34 -10.21 -10.23
N LEU A 90 0.49 -9.88 -9.24
CA LEU A 90 0.03 -9.58 -7.88
C LEU A 90 -0.78 -8.28 -7.82
N TRP A 91 -0.44 -7.28 -8.64
CA TRP A 91 -1.22 -6.06 -8.75
C TRP A 91 -2.56 -6.31 -9.43
N ASP A 92 -2.59 -7.03 -10.54
CA ASP A 92 -3.82 -7.40 -11.25
C ASP A 92 -4.75 -8.24 -10.37
N LEU A 93 -4.19 -9.16 -9.58
CA LEU A 93 -4.94 -9.94 -8.60
C LEU A 93 -5.61 -9.04 -7.54
N PHE A 94 -4.89 -8.05 -7.04
CA PHE A 94 -5.42 -7.08 -6.08
C PHE A 94 -6.59 -6.26 -6.66
N LEU A 95 -6.47 -5.85 -7.91
CA LEU A 95 -7.54 -5.16 -8.62
C LEU A 95 -8.75 -6.08 -8.88
N LYS A 96 -8.52 -7.32 -9.29
CA LYS A 96 -9.58 -8.33 -9.48
C LYS A 96 -10.35 -8.61 -8.19
N GLN A 97 -9.69 -8.54 -7.04
CA GLN A 97 -10.31 -8.67 -5.73
C GLN A 97 -11.00 -7.38 -5.25
N ASN A 98 -11.14 -6.35 -6.12
CA ASN A 98 -11.74 -5.06 -5.80
C ASN A 98 -11.11 -4.41 -4.56
N ARG A 99 -9.79 -4.59 -4.34
CA ARG A 99 -9.03 -4.06 -3.20
C ARG A 99 -9.54 -4.57 -1.85
N LYS A 100 -10.17 -5.74 -1.83
CA LYS A 100 -10.77 -6.34 -0.62
C LYS A 100 -10.15 -7.69 -0.31
N CYS A 101 -10.16 -8.02 0.97
CA CYS A 101 -9.83 -9.35 1.44
C CYS A 101 -10.82 -10.37 0.86
N VAL A 102 -10.31 -11.39 0.17
CA VAL A 102 -11.17 -12.39 -0.48
C VAL A 102 -11.97 -13.21 0.53
N LEU A 103 -11.45 -13.38 1.75
CA LEU A 103 -12.10 -14.20 2.79
C LEU A 103 -13.09 -13.40 3.66
N SER A 104 -12.78 -12.14 3.98
CA SER A 104 -13.59 -11.36 4.93
C SER A 104 -14.30 -10.16 4.30
N GLY A 105 -14.02 -9.82 3.05
CA GLY A 105 -14.55 -8.61 2.40
C GLY A 105 -14.00 -7.29 2.93
N LEU A 106 -13.15 -7.30 3.95
CA LEU A 106 -12.55 -6.09 4.52
C LEU A 106 -11.70 -5.35 3.48
N PRO A 107 -11.71 -4.01 3.46
CA PRO A 107 -10.86 -3.24 2.57
C PRO A 107 -9.38 -3.47 2.88
N LEU A 108 -8.58 -3.59 1.83
CA LEU A 108 -7.14 -3.76 1.92
C LEU A 108 -6.42 -2.48 1.52
N THR A 109 -5.39 -2.15 2.28
CA THR A 109 -4.56 -0.96 2.04
C THR A 109 -3.08 -1.31 2.04
N PHE A 110 -2.31 -0.60 1.21
CA PHE A 110 -0.86 -0.58 1.27
C PHE A 110 -0.38 0.73 1.88
N SER A 111 0.69 0.71 2.66
CA SER A 111 1.28 1.93 3.21
C SER A 111 1.81 2.82 2.09
N LYS A 112 1.35 4.06 2.02
CA LYS A 112 1.80 5.06 1.04
C LYS A 112 3.08 5.78 1.48
N THR A 113 3.43 5.70 2.74
CA THR A 113 4.54 6.46 3.33
C THR A 113 5.49 5.53 4.06
N ASN A 114 6.74 5.58 3.68
CA ASN A 114 7.89 4.89 4.29
C ASN A 114 7.65 3.39 4.61
N PRO A 115 8.28 2.49 3.87
CA PRO A 115 8.13 1.04 3.99
C PRO A 115 8.48 0.47 5.38
N THR A 116 9.29 1.18 6.17
CA THR A 116 9.64 0.79 7.54
C THR A 116 8.49 1.01 8.54
N ARG A 117 7.44 1.77 8.18
CA ARG A 117 6.24 1.94 9.00
C ARG A 117 5.09 1.09 8.47
N THR A 118 5.13 -0.19 8.75
CA THR A 118 4.13 -1.20 8.36
C THR A 118 2.76 -1.02 9.02
N HIS A 119 2.61 -0.04 9.91
CA HIS A 119 1.39 0.11 10.73
C HIS A 119 0.11 0.38 9.93
N ASN A 120 0.23 0.94 8.71
CA ASN A 120 -0.93 1.29 7.88
C ASN A 120 -1.19 0.29 6.73
N THR A 121 -0.44 -0.80 6.63
CA THR A 121 -0.70 -1.84 5.65
C THR A 121 -1.59 -2.91 6.27
N SER A 122 -2.78 -3.14 5.68
CA SER A 122 -3.66 -4.23 6.06
C SER A 122 -3.57 -5.43 5.12
N ALA A 123 -3.09 -5.21 3.88
CA ALA A 123 -2.95 -6.27 2.89
C ALA A 123 -1.80 -7.23 3.23
N SER A 124 -2.07 -8.51 3.07
CA SER A 124 -1.10 -9.61 3.22
C SER A 124 -1.29 -10.61 2.09
N LEU A 125 -0.20 -11.07 1.48
CA LEU A 125 -0.26 -12.13 0.48
C LEU A 125 -0.30 -13.48 1.18
N ASP A 126 -1.33 -14.24 0.88
CA ASP A 126 -1.57 -15.59 1.40
C ASP A 126 -1.43 -16.63 0.29
N ARG A 127 -1.19 -17.88 0.68
CA ARG A 127 -1.27 -19.05 -0.19
C ARG A 127 -2.59 -19.77 0.10
N ILE A 128 -3.39 -20.00 -0.94
CA ILE A 128 -4.66 -20.73 -0.84
C ILE A 128 -4.39 -22.12 -0.26
N ASP A 129 -3.47 -22.82 -0.88
CA ASP A 129 -2.94 -24.11 -0.43
C ASP A 129 -1.52 -23.90 0.14
N SER A 130 -1.38 -24.03 1.45
CA SER A 130 -0.12 -23.83 2.17
C SER A 130 0.95 -24.87 1.86
N SER A 131 0.61 -26.00 1.25
CA SER A 131 1.56 -27.03 0.80
C SER A 131 2.29 -26.62 -0.47
N LYS A 132 1.72 -25.71 -1.25
CA LYS A 132 2.28 -25.16 -2.49
C LYS A 132 3.02 -23.85 -2.25
N GLY A 133 3.76 -23.39 -3.26
CA GLY A 133 4.47 -22.10 -3.22
C GLY A 133 3.59 -20.91 -3.56
N TYR A 134 4.24 -19.74 -3.57
CA TYR A 134 3.69 -18.51 -4.16
C TYR A 134 3.78 -18.63 -5.68
N ILE A 135 2.78 -19.25 -6.28
CA ILE A 135 2.64 -19.48 -7.72
C ILE A 135 1.31 -18.90 -8.20
N GLU A 136 1.20 -18.61 -9.48
CA GLU A 136 -0.05 -18.16 -10.08
C GLU A 136 -1.17 -19.17 -9.83
N GLY A 137 -2.35 -18.67 -9.50
CA GLY A 137 -3.51 -19.49 -9.10
C GLY A 137 -3.49 -20.01 -7.66
N ASN A 138 -2.36 -19.91 -6.92
CA ASN A 138 -2.28 -20.33 -5.52
C ASN A 138 -2.05 -19.17 -4.54
N VAL A 139 -2.18 -17.94 -4.96
CA VAL A 139 -2.02 -16.77 -4.10
C VAL A 139 -3.26 -15.90 -4.10
N GLN A 140 -3.47 -15.22 -2.97
CA GLN A 140 -4.59 -14.31 -2.78
C GLN A 140 -4.21 -13.18 -1.81
N TRP A 141 -4.86 -12.02 -1.94
CA TRP A 141 -4.72 -10.92 -1.01
C TRP A 141 -5.79 -11.03 0.08
N ILE A 142 -5.36 -11.09 1.33
CA ILE A 142 -6.24 -11.13 2.50
C ILE A 142 -5.82 -10.09 3.52
N HIS A 143 -6.67 -9.82 4.50
CA HIS A 143 -6.32 -8.94 5.61
C HIS A 143 -5.24 -9.60 6.48
N LYS A 144 -4.27 -8.82 6.93
CA LYS A 144 -3.13 -9.33 7.72
C LYS A 144 -3.56 -10.13 8.96
N ASP A 145 -4.64 -9.70 9.62
CA ASP A 145 -5.12 -10.41 10.82
C ASP A 145 -5.81 -11.71 10.45
N VAL A 146 -6.58 -11.71 9.33
CA VAL A 146 -7.15 -12.96 8.78
C VAL A 146 -6.04 -13.95 8.39
N ASN A 147 -4.95 -13.45 7.76
CA ASN A 147 -3.80 -14.28 7.43
C ASN A 147 -3.12 -14.88 8.67
N ARG A 148 -2.99 -14.08 9.72
CA ARG A 148 -2.43 -14.55 10.99
C ARG A 148 -3.30 -15.60 11.64
N MET A 149 -4.63 -15.43 11.59
CA MET A 149 -5.59 -16.42 12.13
C MET A 149 -5.60 -17.70 11.30
N LYS A 150 -5.64 -17.60 9.97
CA LYS A 150 -5.61 -18.74 9.04
C LYS A 150 -4.32 -19.55 9.18
N ASN A 151 -3.18 -18.88 9.34
CA ASN A 151 -1.86 -19.50 9.49
C ASN A 151 -1.59 -20.54 8.38
N HIS A 152 -1.38 -21.81 8.74
CA HIS A 152 -1.12 -22.91 7.80
C HIS A 152 -2.34 -23.82 7.55
N TYR A 153 -3.48 -23.48 8.16
CA TYR A 153 -4.70 -24.28 7.96
C TYR A 153 -5.18 -24.24 6.52
N PRO A 154 -5.72 -25.36 6.00
CA PRO A 154 -6.49 -25.36 4.76
C PRO A 154 -7.64 -24.35 4.84
N GLU A 155 -7.92 -23.68 3.73
CA GLU A 155 -8.87 -22.58 3.72
C GLU A 155 -10.29 -22.99 4.08
N ASP A 156 -10.74 -24.13 3.57
CA ASP A 156 -12.04 -24.73 3.85
C ASP A 156 -12.20 -25.06 5.35
N TYR A 157 -11.16 -25.64 5.95
CA TYR A 157 -11.15 -25.92 7.40
C TYR A 157 -11.20 -24.62 8.21
N PHE A 158 -10.42 -23.61 7.83
CA PHE A 158 -10.41 -22.32 8.50
C PHE A 158 -11.78 -21.64 8.46
N ILE A 159 -12.42 -21.60 7.27
CA ILE A 159 -13.76 -21.02 7.09
C ILE A 159 -14.79 -21.75 7.93
N LYS A 160 -14.74 -23.11 7.93
CA LYS A 160 -15.64 -23.94 8.75
C LYS A 160 -15.47 -23.63 10.25
N LEU A 161 -14.22 -23.52 10.72
CA LEU A 161 -13.95 -23.22 12.12
C LEU A 161 -14.45 -21.83 12.51
N CYS A 162 -14.26 -20.81 11.67
CA CYS A 162 -14.82 -19.47 11.89
C CYS A 162 -16.35 -19.49 11.98
N GLY A 163 -17.02 -20.27 11.14
CA GLY A 163 -18.47 -20.45 11.19
C GLY A 163 -18.93 -21.11 12.50
N LEU A 164 -18.23 -22.13 12.96
CA LEU A 164 -18.55 -22.78 14.25
C LEU A 164 -18.39 -21.82 15.44
N ILE A 165 -17.31 -21.02 15.43
CA ILE A 165 -17.07 -20.00 16.48
C ILE A 165 -18.19 -18.97 16.47
N PHE A 166 -18.53 -18.42 15.29
CA PHE A 166 -19.59 -17.44 15.14
C PHE A 166 -20.94 -17.95 15.64
N ASN A 167 -21.36 -19.13 15.17
CA ASN A 167 -22.62 -19.73 15.56
C ASN A 167 -22.70 -20.02 17.06
N HIS A 168 -21.60 -20.49 17.67
CA HIS A 168 -21.55 -20.75 19.11
C HIS A 168 -21.59 -19.45 19.93
N SER A 169 -20.92 -18.39 19.48
CA SER A 169 -20.93 -17.09 20.18
C SER A 169 -22.31 -16.44 20.18
N THR A 170 -23.04 -16.50 19.05
CA THR A 170 -24.40 -15.95 18.96
C THR A 170 -25.41 -16.68 19.86
N LEU A 171 -25.23 -17.98 20.10
CA LEU A 171 -26.04 -18.75 21.04
C LEU A 171 -25.79 -18.37 22.50
N ARG A 172 -24.61 -17.83 22.84
CA ARG A 172 -24.26 -17.40 24.21
C ARG A 172 -24.80 -16.02 24.55
N GLU A 173 -25.05 -15.17 23.56
CA GLU A 173 -25.59 -13.81 23.75
C GLU A 173 -27.12 -13.80 23.88
N GLY A 174 -27.78 -14.92 23.62
CA GLY A 174 -29.24 -15.10 23.72
C GLY A 174 -29.72 -15.72 25.04
N VAL A 175 -28.86 -15.80 26.09
CA VAL A 175 -29.21 -16.30 27.40
C VAL A 175 -29.19 -15.20 28.44
#